data_d99657a9405c48121ad5ade545741c3a
#
_entry.id   d99657a9405c48121ad5ade545741c3a
#
_cell.length_a   1.000
_cell.length_b   1.000
_cell.length_c   1.000
_cell.angle_alpha   90.00
_cell.angle_beta   90.00
_cell.angle_gamma   90.00
#
_symmetry.space_group_name_H-M   'P 1'
#
loop_
_entity.id
_entity.type
_entity.pdbx_description
1 polymer ?
#
loop_
_entity_poly.entity_id
_entity_poly.type
_entity_poly.pdbx_seq_one_letter_code
_entity_poly.pdbx_strand_id
1 'polypeptide(L)'
;MKAFGFLSFGHYGHGRGPGDPDAGQALKEAVEIAVGADEIGVNGAYWRVHHYARQAAAPIPLLSAAGARTQRIEVGTGVIDMRYENPLYLAEEVAALDLLTDQRIAIGISRGSPEQASRGWWT
;
A
#
# COMPACT_ATOMS: atom_id res chain seq x y z
N MET A 1 -16.37 14.87 -15.10
CA MET A 1 -15.29 15.08 -14.10
C MET A 1 -14.14 14.13 -14.42
N LYS A 2 -12.93 14.62 -14.31
CA LYS A 2 -11.75 13.75 -14.51
C LYS A 2 -11.61 12.80 -13.34
N ALA A 3 -11.07 11.60 -13.61
CA ALA A 3 -10.71 10.65 -12.56
C ALA A 3 -9.59 11.21 -11.68
N PHE A 4 -9.64 10.93 -10.40
CA PHE A 4 -8.58 11.32 -9.46
C PHE A 4 -8.40 10.28 -8.36
N GLY A 5 -7.22 10.27 -7.80
CA GLY A 5 -6.87 9.36 -6.72
C GLY A 5 -5.84 10.00 -5.80
N PHE A 6 -5.39 9.24 -4.82
CA PHE A 6 -4.36 9.70 -3.90
C PHE A 6 -3.27 8.65 -3.70
N LEU A 7 -2.11 9.13 -3.29
CA LEU A 7 -0.96 8.32 -2.94
C LEU A 7 -0.63 8.57 -1.46
N SER A 8 -0.56 7.51 -0.68
CA SER A 8 -0.22 7.58 0.73
C SER A 8 1.07 6.82 1.02
N PHE A 9 1.84 7.31 1.97
CA PHE A 9 3.04 6.65 2.46
C PHE A 9 2.76 5.69 3.61
N GLY A 10 1.65 5.86 4.30
CA GLY A 10 1.30 5.04 5.45
C GLY A 10 2.27 5.17 6.62
N HIS A 11 2.76 6.38 6.87
CA HIS A 11 3.71 6.64 7.94
C HIS A 11 3.14 6.32 9.31
N TYR A 12 3.99 5.78 10.18
CA TYR A 12 3.68 5.66 11.60
C TYR A 12 4.86 6.12 12.45
N GLY A 13 4.53 6.59 13.66
CA GLY A 13 5.52 7.12 14.58
C GLY A 13 6.06 6.10 15.56
N HIS A 14 7.20 6.42 16.15
CA HIS A 14 7.72 5.72 17.32
C HIS A 14 7.97 6.77 18.39
N GLY A 15 6.94 7.07 19.18
CA GLY A 15 7.08 7.95 20.33
C GLY A 15 7.50 9.36 19.97
N ARG A 16 7.12 9.87 18.80
CA ARG A 16 7.42 11.24 18.42
C ARG A 16 6.48 12.24 19.09
N GLY A 17 5.38 11.77 19.62
CA GLY A 17 4.44 12.61 20.33
C GLY A 17 3.16 11.88 20.70
N PRO A 18 2.36 12.46 21.59
CA PRO A 18 1.06 11.91 21.94
C PRO A 18 0.17 11.91 20.69
N GLY A 19 -0.40 10.77 20.37
CA GLY A 19 -1.29 10.62 19.22
C GLY A 19 -0.66 10.10 17.94
N ASP A 20 0.66 9.85 17.92
CA ASP A 20 1.29 9.18 16.79
C ASP A 20 0.78 7.73 16.72
N PRO A 21 0.30 7.28 15.55
CA PRO A 21 -0.16 5.91 15.41
C PRO A 21 1.00 4.92 15.50
N ASP A 22 0.75 3.76 16.09
CA ASP A 22 1.63 2.61 15.94
C ASP A 22 1.41 1.94 14.58
N ALA A 23 2.22 0.94 14.25
CA ALA A 23 2.15 0.27 12.95
C ALA A 23 0.78 -0.37 12.69
N GLY A 24 0.22 -1.04 13.70
CA GLY A 24 -1.09 -1.68 13.56
C GLY A 24 -2.22 -0.68 13.32
N GLN A 25 -2.20 0.40 14.07
CA GLN A 25 -3.17 1.48 13.91
C GLN A 25 -3.05 2.14 12.53
N ALA A 26 -1.82 2.44 12.10
CA ALA A 26 -1.58 3.05 10.79
C ALA A 26 -2.10 2.18 9.64
N LEU A 27 -1.90 0.86 9.71
CA LEU A 27 -2.42 -0.06 8.71
C LEU A 27 -3.95 -0.10 8.69
N LYS A 28 -4.57 -0.15 9.85
CA LYS A 28 -6.04 -0.13 9.95
C LYS A 28 -6.63 1.18 9.42
N GLU A 29 -6.01 2.30 9.77
CA GLU A 29 -6.42 3.62 9.28
C GLU A 29 -6.26 3.73 7.77
N ALA A 30 -5.20 3.16 7.19
CA ALA A 30 -5.01 3.13 5.75
C ALA A 30 -6.18 2.43 5.05
N VAL A 31 -6.64 1.30 5.60
CA VAL A 31 -7.82 0.59 5.08
C VAL A 31 -9.08 1.47 5.21
N GLU A 32 -9.29 2.09 6.35
CA GLU A 32 -10.47 2.95 6.55
C GLU A 32 -10.46 4.18 5.65
N ILE A 33 -9.30 4.75 5.36
CA ILE A 33 -9.20 5.85 4.39
C ILE A 33 -9.62 5.37 2.99
N ALA A 34 -9.20 4.18 2.58
CA ALA A 34 -9.62 3.62 1.31
C ALA A 34 -11.13 3.38 1.25
N VAL A 35 -11.72 2.89 2.34
CA VAL A 35 -13.17 2.69 2.46
C VAL A 35 -13.91 4.02 2.31
N GLY A 36 -13.49 5.04 3.06
CA GLY A 36 -14.10 6.37 2.97
C GLY A 36 -13.95 6.99 1.59
N ALA A 37 -12.78 6.84 0.98
CA ALA A 37 -12.53 7.32 -0.38
C ALA A 37 -13.44 6.62 -1.41
N ASP A 38 -13.62 5.33 -1.27
CA ASP A 38 -14.54 4.56 -2.10
C ASP A 38 -15.97 5.08 -2.00
N GLU A 39 -16.43 5.32 -0.78
CA GLU A 39 -17.78 5.80 -0.51
C GLU A 39 -18.07 7.19 -1.11
N ILE A 40 -17.09 8.08 -1.11
CA ILE A 40 -17.27 9.45 -1.62
C ILE A 40 -16.94 9.62 -3.11
N GLY A 41 -16.54 8.54 -3.79
CA GLY A 41 -16.36 8.58 -5.25
C GLY A 41 -14.93 8.83 -5.74
N VAL A 42 -13.92 8.73 -4.88
CA VAL A 42 -12.52 8.78 -5.30
C VAL A 42 -12.21 7.56 -6.17
N ASN A 43 -11.42 7.74 -7.21
CA ASN A 43 -11.19 6.68 -8.21
C ASN A 43 -10.03 5.76 -7.89
N GLY A 44 -9.06 6.19 -7.13
CA GLY A 44 -7.88 5.37 -6.83
C GLY A 44 -7.26 5.66 -5.47
N ALA A 45 -6.83 4.61 -4.80
CA ALA A 45 -6.06 4.66 -3.55
C ALA A 45 -4.78 3.86 -3.76
N TYR A 46 -3.65 4.53 -3.66
CA TYR A 46 -2.35 3.93 -3.92
C TYR A 46 -1.43 4.14 -2.73
N TRP A 47 -0.57 3.14 -2.48
CA TRP A 47 0.42 3.24 -1.41
C TRP A 47 1.82 3.16 -1.97
N ARG A 48 2.67 4.05 -1.47
CA ARG A 48 4.09 3.96 -1.72
C ARG A 48 4.68 2.91 -0.79
N VAL A 49 5.37 1.94 -1.38
CA VAL A 49 5.92 0.80 -0.64
C VAL A 49 7.40 1.02 -0.36
N HIS A 50 7.76 1.01 0.91
CA HIS A 50 9.16 1.03 1.33
C HIS A 50 9.38 -0.09 2.33
N HIS A 51 9.97 -1.18 1.86
CA HIS A 51 10.29 -2.32 2.71
C HIS A 51 11.17 -1.89 3.88
N TYR A 52 10.88 -2.42 5.05
CA TYR A 52 11.61 -2.17 6.30
C TYR A 52 11.57 -0.74 6.81
N ALA A 53 10.81 0.13 6.20
CA ALA A 53 10.60 1.50 6.67
C ALA A 53 9.36 1.59 7.55
N ARG A 54 9.26 2.66 8.33
CA ARG A 54 8.07 2.95 9.14
C ARG A 54 6.96 3.57 8.28
N GLN A 55 6.58 2.83 7.28
CA GLN A 55 5.61 3.20 6.26
C GLN A 55 4.85 1.96 5.82
N ALA A 56 4.04 2.07 4.78
CA ALA A 56 3.44 0.91 4.14
C ALA A 56 4.56 0.03 3.56
N ALA A 57 4.91 -1.03 4.26
CA ALA A 57 6.05 -1.88 3.92
C ALA A 57 5.63 -3.18 3.23
N ALA A 58 4.47 -3.73 3.59
CA ALA A 58 3.97 -4.99 3.07
C ALA A 58 2.72 -4.74 2.21
N PRO A 59 2.86 -4.62 0.89
CA PRO A 59 1.75 -4.16 0.05
C PRO A 59 0.61 -5.16 -0.07
N ILE A 60 0.89 -6.43 -0.23
CA ILE A 60 -0.15 -7.40 -0.55
C ILE A 60 -1.18 -7.56 0.59
N PRO A 61 -0.80 -7.69 1.85
CA PRO A 61 -1.78 -7.70 2.94
C PRO A 61 -2.65 -6.44 2.98
N LEU A 62 -2.03 -5.28 2.78
CA LEU A 62 -2.74 -4.00 2.81
C LEU A 62 -3.74 -3.89 1.65
N LEU A 63 -3.31 -4.21 0.43
CA LEU A 63 -4.17 -4.20 -0.75
C LEU A 63 -5.31 -5.21 -0.63
N SER A 64 -5.03 -6.38 -0.06
CA SER A 64 -6.06 -7.41 0.16
C SER A 64 -7.13 -6.91 1.12
N ALA A 65 -6.74 -6.31 2.22
CA ALA A 65 -7.68 -5.76 3.20
C ALA A 65 -8.49 -4.60 2.61
N ALA A 66 -7.82 -3.67 1.95
CA ALA A 66 -8.49 -2.53 1.32
C ALA A 66 -9.42 -2.98 0.19
N GLY A 67 -8.96 -3.90 -0.64
CA GLY A 67 -9.76 -4.42 -1.75
C GLY A 67 -11.01 -5.16 -1.29
N ALA A 68 -10.90 -5.94 -0.21
CA ALA A 68 -12.03 -6.67 0.35
C ALA A 68 -13.08 -5.76 1.00
N ARG A 69 -12.66 -4.59 1.48
CA ARG A 69 -13.51 -3.62 2.16
C ARG A 69 -14.12 -2.57 1.23
N THR A 70 -13.74 -2.56 -0.02
CA THR A 70 -14.19 -1.59 -1.02
C THR A 70 -14.89 -2.27 -2.17
N GLN A 71 -15.62 -1.51 -2.99
CA GLN A 71 -16.39 -2.08 -4.09
C GLN A 71 -16.05 -1.51 -5.45
N ARG A 72 -15.59 -0.27 -5.52
CA ARG A 72 -15.45 0.47 -6.77
C ARG A 72 -14.05 1.02 -6.99
N ILE A 73 -13.42 1.52 -5.94
CA ILE A 73 -12.13 2.22 -6.02
C ILE A 73 -11.01 1.27 -6.48
N GLU A 74 -10.14 1.76 -7.37
CA GLU A 74 -8.93 1.04 -7.72
C GLU A 74 -7.92 1.15 -6.57
N VAL A 75 -7.28 0.06 -6.23
CA VAL A 75 -6.23 0.05 -5.20
C VAL A 75 -4.94 -0.48 -5.79
N GLY A 76 -3.83 0.05 -5.35
CA GLY A 76 -2.56 -0.33 -5.95
C GLY A 76 -1.33 0.20 -5.25
N THR A 77 -0.21 0.03 -5.91
CA THR A 77 1.09 0.46 -5.41
C THR A 77 1.72 1.53 -6.30
N GLY A 78 2.34 2.47 -5.70
CA GLY A 78 3.10 3.46 -6.41
C GLY A 78 4.44 3.70 -5.73
N VAL A 79 5.37 2.80 -5.81
CA VAL A 79 5.50 1.53 -6.54
C VAL A 79 6.04 0.43 -5.63
N ILE A 80 6.14 -0.80 -6.11
CA ILE A 80 6.86 -1.90 -5.45
C ILE A 80 8.29 -1.94 -5.97
N ASP A 81 9.25 -2.08 -5.05
CA ASP A 81 10.65 -2.34 -5.40
C ASP A 81 10.85 -3.82 -5.70
N MET A 82 11.10 -4.14 -6.96
CA MET A 82 11.22 -5.51 -7.43
C MET A 82 12.47 -6.24 -6.94
N ARG A 83 13.41 -5.55 -6.32
CA ARG A 83 14.59 -6.21 -5.75
C ARG A 83 14.27 -7.14 -4.59
N TYR A 84 13.16 -6.90 -3.92
CA TYR A 84 12.74 -7.70 -2.77
C TYR A 84 11.63 -8.69 -3.11
N GLU A 85 11.25 -8.79 -4.38
CA GLU A 85 10.16 -9.64 -4.80
C GLU A 85 10.62 -10.84 -5.62
N ASN A 86 10.01 -11.98 -5.38
CA ASN A 86 10.09 -13.09 -6.32
C ASN A 86 9.04 -12.82 -7.40
N PRO A 87 9.41 -12.65 -8.68
CA PRO A 87 8.46 -12.27 -9.71
C PRO A 87 7.32 -13.28 -9.91
N LEU A 88 7.60 -14.56 -9.76
CA LEU A 88 6.59 -15.61 -9.91
C LEU A 88 5.56 -15.58 -8.79
N TYR A 89 6.01 -15.45 -7.54
CA TYR A 89 5.10 -15.35 -6.41
C TYR A 89 4.30 -14.05 -6.44
N LEU A 90 4.95 -12.95 -6.82
CA LEU A 90 4.24 -11.68 -6.94
C LEU A 90 3.15 -11.76 -8.02
N ALA A 91 3.44 -12.35 -9.16
CA ALA A 91 2.45 -12.53 -10.23
C ALA A 91 1.26 -13.36 -9.77
N GLU A 92 1.52 -14.45 -9.04
CA GLU A 92 0.46 -15.30 -8.50
C GLU A 92 -0.40 -14.55 -7.48
N GLU A 93 0.22 -13.84 -6.54
CA GLU A 93 -0.48 -13.07 -5.53
C GLU A 93 -1.31 -11.93 -6.13
N VAL A 94 -0.74 -11.22 -7.08
CA VAL A 94 -1.44 -10.12 -7.76
C VAL A 94 -2.60 -10.64 -8.61
N ALA A 95 -2.43 -11.76 -9.28
CA ALA A 95 -3.50 -12.37 -10.05
C ALA A 95 -4.68 -12.77 -9.15
N ALA A 96 -4.40 -13.38 -8.00
CA ALA A 96 -5.43 -13.73 -7.03
C ALA A 96 -6.12 -12.48 -6.49
N LEU A 97 -5.34 -11.46 -6.16
CA LEU A 97 -5.85 -10.18 -5.66
C LEU A 97 -6.74 -9.47 -6.68
N ASP A 98 -6.36 -9.51 -7.95
CA ASP A 98 -7.14 -8.92 -9.03
C ASP A 98 -8.50 -9.61 -9.18
N LEU A 99 -8.52 -10.93 -9.11
CA LEU A 99 -9.75 -11.70 -9.15
C LEU A 99 -10.65 -11.43 -7.94
N LEU A 100 -10.07 -11.36 -6.75
CA LEU A 100 -10.81 -11.09 -5.51
C LEU A 100 -11.40 -9.69 -5.48
N THR A 101 -10.83 -8.75 -6.17
CA THR A 101 -11.25 -7.35 -6.18
C THR A 101 -12.01 -6.97 -7.45
N ASP A 102 -12.41 -7.93 -8.26
CA ASP A 102 -13.11 -7.68 -9.52
C ASP A 102 -12.34 -6.72 -10.43
N GLN A 103 -11.05 -7.00 -10.61
CA GLN A 103 -10.15 -6.29 -11.52
C GLN A 103 -9.91 -4.82 -11.16
N ARG A 104 -9.84 -4.52 -9.86
CA ARG A 104 -9.59 -3.16 -9.35
C ARG A 104 -8.17 -2.95 -8.84
N ILE A 105 -7.21 -3.78 -9.29
CA ILE A 105 -5.82 -3.70 -8.83
C ILE A 105 -4.95 -3.04 -9.89
N ALA A 106 -4.10 -2.11 -9.46
CA ALA A 106 -3.07 -1.50 -10.29
C ALA A 106 -1.73 -1.59 -9.56
N ILE A 107 -0.79 -2.35 -10.12
CA ILE A 107 0.52 -2.56 -9.52
C ILE A 107 1.58 -1.78 -10.29
N GLY A 108 2.09 -0.73 -9.65
CA GLY A 108 3.28 -0.04 -10.11
C GLY A 108 4.53 -0.75 -9.59
N ILE A 109 5.48 -0.99 -10.48
CA ILE A 109 6.73 -1.66 -10.15
C ILE A 109 7.92 -0.79 -10.54
N SER A 110 9.02 -0.94 -9.83
CA SER A 110 10.27 -0.27 -10.14
C SER A 110 11.47 -1.12 -9.75
N ARG A 111 12.62 -0.67 -10.20
CA ARG A 111 13.91 -1.21 -9.77
C ARG A 111 14.25 -0.80 -8.34
N GLY A 112 13.58 0.22 -7.84
CA GLY A 112 13.85 0.80 -6.53
C GLY A 112 15.06 1.72 -6.50
N SER A 113 15.25 2.36 -5.37
CA SER A 113 16.42 3.21 -5.05
C SER A 113 17.19 2.57 -3.89
N PRO A 114 18.37 3.09 -3.55
CA PRO A 114 19.10 2.61 -2.36
C PRO A 114 18.20 2.69 -1.13
N GLU A 115 18.01 1.55 -0.49
CA GLU A 115 17.02 1.41 0.57
C GLU A 115 17.53 1.84 1.94
N GLN A 116 16.60 2.23 2.77
CA GLN A 116 16.87 2.51 4.18
C GLN A 116 17.43 1.27 4.89
N ALA A 117 17.04 0.09 4.47
CA ALA A 117 17.56 -1.16 4.99
C ALA A 117 19.07 -1.30 4.83
N SER A 118 19.63 -0.75 3.75
CA SER A 118 21.07 -0.75 3.52
C SER A 118 21.80 0.37 4.26
N ARG A 119 21.06 1.31 4.82
CA ARG A 119 21.65 2.52 5.43
C ARG A 119 21.50 2.61 6.93
N GLY A 120 20.49 2.04 7.50
CA GLY A 120 20.13 2.39 8.86
C GLY A 120 19.81 1.25 9.79
N TRP A 121 19.40 0.14 9.29
CA TRP A 121 18.96 -0.96 10.13
C TRP A 121 20.13 -1.78 10.68
N TRP A 122 21.26 -1.66 10.05
CA TRP A 122 22.45 -2.45 10.33
C TRP A 122 23.57 -1.65 11.00
N THR A 123 23.36 -0.37 11.18
CA THR A 123 24.33 0.51 11.83
C THR A 123 23.83 1.03 13.16
#